data_46552f4ed8822870f67ffe12192f907f
#
_entry.id   46552f4ed8822870f67ffe12192f907f
#
_cell.length_a   1.000
_cell.length_b   1.000
_cell.length_c   1.000
_cell.angle_alpha   90.00
_cell.angle_beta   90.00
_cell.angle_gamma   90.00
#
_symmetry.space_group_name_H-M   'P 1'
#
loop_
_entity.id
_entity.type
_entity.pdbx_description
1 polymer ?
#
loop_
_entity_poly.entity_id
_entity_poly.type
_entity_poly.pdbx_seq_one_letter_code
_entity_poly.pdbx_strand_id
1 'polypeptide(L)'
;MKAEVGRNPIFWILLTAPLALLLLCQLQPTFDDWTYYTIPQMEPLTLQSLLPDGNYWRPFDVLFGHLLGLNYRLFPFLNHLFILLGHILNTWLVYRILQWFRVSTLSRNLSVVFFYLSSGTLGTVLNIDSLNQVYSLLWGLLALYSYVSLSGYRKLMLWLLCSLLSVFAKESGYIWFVFPPFIVWSIGKERFNDVIRHLLCVCLVFVFYLVSRFMLSDSFHLENNVYMELTATRLLRNLTLLLGMTFYPIDYASLIHPQHRHLAVVVITGLLPPPFLWLLLCSYRLQKPLIILLLSFFIGAFVNLMTVFSVMHCYAILPFVTLMIALLCERIKNKKV
;
A
#
# COMPACT_ATOMS: atom_id res chain seq x y z
N MET A 1 -0.66 31.79 11.52
CA MET A 1 -1.58 30.96 10.70
C MET A 1 -1.35 31.06 9.20
N LYS A 2 -1.30 32.22 8.55
CA LYS A 2 -1.06 32.34 7.08
C LYS A 2 0.28 31.75 6.59
N ALA A 3 1.37 31.85 7.36
CA ALA A 3 2.68 31.32 6.97
C ALA A 3 2.81 29.78 7.11
N GLU A 4 1.95 29.12 7.87
CA GLU A 4 1.96 27.66 8.04
C GLU A 4 1.19 26.93 6.93
N VAL A 5 0.14 27.55 6.38
CA VAL A 5 -0.67 26.95 5.31
C VAL A 5 0.19 26.71 4.05
N GLY A 6 1.01 27.69 3.66
CA GLY A 6 1.91 27.56 2.50
C GLY A 6 3.07 26.55 2.68
N ARG A 7 3.32 26.07 3.92
CA ARG A 7 4.33 25.05 4.22
C ARG A 7 3.78 23.62 4.29
N ASN A 8 2.44 23.45 4.19
CA ASN A 8 1.81 22.15 4.27
C ASN A 8 1.73 21.52 2.87
N PRO A 9 2.38 20.38 2.61
CA PRO A 9 2.35 19.72 1.30
C PRO A 9 0.93 19.32 0.87
N ILE A 10 0.05 18.99 1.80
CA ILE A 10 -1.34 18.63 1.51
C ILE A 10 -2.10 19.78 0.84
N PHE A 11 -1.81 21.03 1.23
CA PHE A 11 -2.40 22.19 0.54
C PHE A 11 -2.04 22.23 -0.95
N TRP A 12 -0.76 22.00 -1.29
CA TRP A 12 -0.30 21.98 -2.67
C TRP A 12 -0.84 20.80 -3.46
N ILE A 13 -0.94 19.62 -2.80
CA ILE A 13 -1.55 18.43 -3.39
C ILE A 13 -3.01 18.69 -3.75
N LEU A 14 -3.80 19.27 -2.84
CA LEU A 14 -5.19 19.61 -3.10
C LEU A 14 -5.34 20.70 -4.18
N LEU A 15 -4.44 21.67 -4.20
CA LEU A 15 -4.45 22.73 -5.22
C LEU A 15 -4.18 22.18 -6.62
N THR A 16 -3.30 21.17 -6.74
CA THR A 16 -2.94 20.54 -8.02
C THR A 16 -3.82 19.35 -8.39
N ALA A 17 -4.69 18.87 -7.49
CA ALA A 17 -5.56 17.73 -7.73
C ALA A 17 -6.48 17.87 -8.96
N PRO A 18 -7.09 19.02 -9.28
CA PRO A 18 -7.90 19.18 -10.49
C PRO A 18 -7.08 18.98 -11.77
N LEU A 19 -5.83 19.49 -11.82
CA LEU A 19 -4.92 19.24 -12.94
C LEU A 19 -4.55 17.78 -13.06
N ALA A 20 -4.21 17.11 -11.94
CA ALA A 20 -3.94 15.68 -11.92
C ALA A 20 -5.14 14.88 -12.44
N LEU A 21 -6.37 15.22 -12.03
CA LEU A 21 -7.57 14.55 -12.50
C LEU A 21 -7.77 14.75 -14.02
N LEU A 22 -7.57 15.97 -14.54
CA LEU A 22 -7.65 16.23 -15.97
C LEU A 22 -6.65 15.39 -16.78
N LEU A 23 -5.43 15.20 -16.27
CA LEU A 23 -4.42 14.37 -16.91
C LEU A 23 -4.80 12.88 -16.85
N LEU A 24 -5.29 12.40 -15.71
CA LEU A 24 -5.75 11.02 -15.56
C LEU A 24 -6.91 10.69 -16.51
N CYS A 25 -7.83 11.61 -16.71
CA CYS A 25 -8.97 11.42 -17.62
C CYS A 25 -8.57 11.32 -19.11
N GLN A 26 -7.32 11.64 -19.46
CA GLN A 26 -6.80 11.43 -20.82
C GLN A 26 -6.24 10.01 -21.04
N LEU A 27 -6.09 9.24 -19.98
CA LEU A 27 -5.55 7.87 -20.08
C LEU A 27 -6.60 6.93 -20.68
N GLN A 28 -6.14 6.08 -21.58
CA GLN A 28 -6.96 4.99 -22.11
C GLN A 28 -6.98 3.83 -21.12
N PRO A 29 -8.12 3.13 -20.99
CA PRO A 29 -8.20 1.93 -20.17
C PRO A 29 -7.17 0.88 -20.60
N THR A 30 -6.52 0.27 -19.61
CA THR A 30 -5.64 -0.90 -19.82
C THR A 30 -6.46 -2.19 -19.96
N PHE A 31 -5.79 -3.31 -20.24
CA PHE A 31 -6.46 -4.59 -20.35
C PHE A 31 -7.26 -4.97 -19.09
N ASP A 32 -6.66 -4.79 -17.92
CA ASP A 32 -7.29 -5.14 -16.63
C ASP A 32 -8.45 -4.19 -16.29
N ASP A 33 -8.37 -2.91 -16.69
CA ASP A 33 -9.47 -1.96 -16.57
C ASP A 33 -10.73 -2.41 -17.32
N TRP A 34 -10.56 -2.98 -18.52
CA TRP A 34 -11.67 -3.51 -19.31
C TRP A 34 -12.36 -4.67 -18.63
N THR A 35 -11.64 -5.48 -17.88
CA THR A 35 -12.23 -6.56 -17.07
C THR A 35 -13.24 -5.97 -16.07
N TYR A 36 -12.85 -4.93 -15.33
CA TYR A 36 -13.77 -4.25 -14.40
C TYR A 36 -14.96 -3.59 -15.10
N TYR A 37 -14.75 -2.96 -16.24
CA TYR A 37 -15.83 -2.32 -16.99
C TYR A 37 -16.87 -3.29 -17.54
N THR A 38 -16.52 -4.55 -17.75
CA THR A 38 -17.42 -5.58 -18.25
C THR A 38 -18.15 -6.36 -17.16
N ILE A 39 -17.65 -6.38 -15.92
CA ILE A 39 -18.25 -7.13 -14.80
C ILE A 39 -19.77 -6.90 -14.65
N PRO A 40 -20.31 -5.67 -14.61
CA PRO A 40 -21.74 -5.46 -14.44
C PRO A 40 -22.61 -5.97 -15.59
N GLN A 41 -22.00 -6.31 -16.73
CA GLN A 41 -22.70 -6.83 -17.89
C GLN A 41 -22.74 -8.37 -17.89
N MET A 42 -21.73 -8.98 -17.30
CA MET A 42 -21.54 -10.43 -17.29
C MET A 42 -22.13 -11.07 -16.03
N GLU A 43 -22.04 -10.38 -14.91
CA GLU A 43 -22.38 -10.93 -13.60
C GLU A 43 -23.27 -9.94 -12.81
N PRO A 44 -24.48 -10.35 -12.42
CA PRO A 44 -25.31 -9.53 -11.54
C PRO A 44 -24.71 -9.46 -10.13
N LEU A 45 -24.82 -8.31 -9.48
CA LEU A 45 -24.42 -8.15 -8.08
C LEU A 45 -25.41 -8.89 -7.19
N THR A 46 -24.99 -9.99 -6.60
CA THR A 46 -25.74 -10.82 -5.66
C THR A 46 -24.99 -10.99 -4.34
N LEU A 47 -25.66 -11.48 -3.30
CA LEU A 47 -24.97 -11.83 -2.06
C LEU A 47 -23.95 -12.96 -2.29
N GLN A 48 -24.23 -13.87 -3.22
CA GLN A 48 -23.32 -14.96 -3.56
C GLN A 48 -22.02 -14.44 -4.19
N SER A 49 -22.08 -13.41 -5.03
CA SER A 49 -20.87 -12.82 -5.63
C SER A 49 -19.95 -12.13 -4.62
N LEU A 50 -20.41 -11.87 -3.38
CA LEU A 50 -19.60 -11.34 -2.29
C LEU A 50 -18.94 -12.43 -1.43
N LEU A 51 -19.28 -13.70 -1.65
CA LEU A 51 -18.66 -14.84 -0.97
C LEU A 51 -17.30 -15.18 -1.60
N PRO A 52 -16.45 -15.97 -0.93
CA PRO A 52 -15.20 -16.42 -1.50
C PRO A 52 -15.40 -17.17 -2.81
N ASP A 53 -14.63 -16.79 -3.82
CA ASP A 53 -14.56 -17.52 -5.09
C ASP A 53 -13.13 -18.03 -5.29
N GLY A 54 -12.98 -19.36 -5.38
CA GLY A 54 -11.68 -20.00 -5.51
C GLY A 54 -10.68 -19.53 -4.44
N ASN A 55 -9.55 -19.00 -4.90
CA ASN A 55 -8.46 -18.54 -4.04
C ASN A 55 -8.66 -17.13 -3.46
N TYR A 56 -9.74 -16.43 -3.82
CA TYR A 56 -9.93 -15.03 -3.47
C TYR A 56 -11.18 -14.80 -2.63
N TRP A 57 -11.08 -13.91 -1.67
CA TRP A 57 -12.24 -13.35 -0.98
C TRP A 57 -12.09 -11.84 -0.88
N ARG A 58 -12.56 -11.17 -1.92
CA ARG A 58 -12.46 -9.72 -2.10
C ARG A 58 -13.85 -9.10 -2.37
N PRO A 59 -14.76 -9.07 -1.40
CA PRO A 59 -16.08 -8.50 -1.61
C PRO A 59 -16.04 -7.04 -2.08
N PHE A 60 -15.04 -6.26 -1.66
CA PHE A 60 -14.86 -4.90 -2.17
C PHE A 60 -14.40 -4.85 -3.63
N ASP A 61 -13.64 -5.83 -4.09
CA ASP A 61 -13.22 -5.90 -5.49
C ASP A 61 -14.43 -6.08 -6.41
N VAL A 62 -15.36 -6.95 -6.02
CA VAL A 62 -16.64 -7.14 -6.71
C VAL A 62 -17.48 -5.86 -6.70
N LEU A 63 -17.62 -5.21 -5.54
CA LEU A 63 -18.36 -3.95 -5.41
C LEU A 63 -17.72 -2.83 -6.24
N PHE A 64 -16.40 -2.72 -6.23
CA PHE A 64 -15.67 -1.74 -7.03
C PHE A 64 -15.82 -2.04 -8.52
N GLY A 65 -15.73 -3.28 -8.96
CA GLY A 65 -15.95 -3.66 -10.35
C GLY A 65 -17.33 -3.22 -10.87
N HIS A 66 -18.38 -3.46 -10.08
CA HIS A 66 -19.72 -3.00 -10.44
C HIS A 66 -19.83 -1.47 -10.47
N LEU A 67 -19.26 -0.77 -9.48
CA LEU A 67 -19.23 0.68 -9.43
C LEU A 67 -18.48 1.27 -10.62
N LEU A 68 -17.29 0.75 -10.92
CA LEU A 68 -16.44 1.21 -12.02
C LEU A 68 -17.12 0.99 -13.38
N GLY A 69 -17.75 -0.17 -13.58
CA GLY A 69 -18.47 -0.48 -14.81
C GLY A 69 -19.73 0.38 -15.01
N LEU A 70 -20.47 0.68 -13.96
CA LEU A 70 -21.59 1.60 -14.01
C LEU A 70 -21.13 3.04 -14.32
N ASN A 71 -20.09 3.51 -13.65
CA ASN A 71 -19.53 4.84 -13.88
C ASN A 71 -18.95 4.99 -15.28
N TYR A 72 -18.34 3.95 -15.84
CA TYR A 72 -17.80 3.97 -17.20
C TYR A 72 -18.85 4.30 -18.25
N ARG A 73 -20.08 3.82 -18.06
CA ARG A 73 -21.19 4.10 -18.97
C ARG A 73 -21.75 5.52 -18.84
N LEU A 74 -21.73 6.05 -17.62
CA LEU A 74 -22.37 7.34 -17.31
C LEU A 74 -21.36 8.48 -17.28
N PHE A 75 -20.33 8.33 -16.44
CA PHE A 75 -19.33 9.36 -16.16
C PHE A 75 -17.97 8.71 -15.89
N PRO A 76 -17.22 8.27 -16.91
CA PRO A 76 -15.96 7.53 -16.72
C PRO A 76 -14.91 8.30 -15.90
N PHE A 77 -14.94 9.64 -15.90
CA PHE A 77 -14.03 10.45 -15.08
C PHE A 77 -14.19 10.20 -13.58
N LEU A 78 -15.36 9.73 -13.10
CA LEU A 78 -15.56 9.40 -11.69
C LEU A 78 -14.64 8.27 -11.22
N ASN A 79 -14.27 7.35 -12.10
CA ASN A 79 -13.36 6.26 -11.75
C ASN A 79 -11.96 6.80 -11.41
N HIS A 80 -11.44 7.72 -12.22
CA HIS A 80 -10.18 8.40 -11.93
C HIS A 80 -10.27 9.29 -10.68
N LEU A 81 -11.44 9.94 -10.48
CA LEU A 81 -11.67 10.72 -9.26
C LEU A 81 -11.62 9.85 -7.99
N PHE A 82 -12.23 8.63 -8.01
CA PHE A 82 -12.20 7.73 -6.86
C PHE A 82 -10.78 7.27 -6.53
N ILE A 83 -9.97 6.92 -7.53
CA ILE A 83 -8.58 6.55 -7.32
C ILE A 83 -7.77 7.72 -6.76
N LEU A 84 -7.86 8.89 -7.39
CA LEU A 84 -7.13 10.08 -6.95
C LEU A 84 -7.54 10.51 -5.54
N LEU A 85 -8.85 10.48 -5.22
CA LEU A 85 -9.35 10.79 -3.89
C LEU A 85 -8.80 9.82 -2.84
N GLY A 86 -8.85 8.53 -3.12
CA GLY A 86 -8.28 7.50 -2.24
C GLY A 86 -6.79 7.72 -2.01
N HIS A 87 -6.04 8.06 -3.07
CA HIS A 87 -4.62 8.35 -2.96
C HIS A 87 -4.30 9.63 -2.16
N ILE A 88 -5.08 10.70 -2.34
CA ILE A 88 -4.95 11.93 -1.55
C ILE A 88 -5.25 11.65 -0.07
N LEU A 89 -6.28 10.86 0.23
CA LEU A 89 -6.61 10.46 1.60
C LEU A 89 -5.49 9.61 2.22
N ASN A 90 -4.90 8.67 1.48
CA ASN A 90 -3.74 7.90 1.91
C ASN A 90 -2.55 8.82 2.22
N THR A 91 -2.29 9.79 1.35
CA THR A 91 -1.22 10.78 1.54
C THR A 91 -1.45 11.63 2.79
N TRP A 92 -2.68 12.07 3.00
CA TRP A 92 -3.06 12.80 4.21
C TRP A 92 -2.88 11.95 5.48
N LEU A 93 -3.28 10.67 5.46
CA LEU A 93 -3.08 9.77 6.59
C LEU A 93 -1.59 9.53 6.88
N VAL A 94 -0.76 9.34 5.86
CA VAL A 94 0.70 9.24 6.01
C VAL A 94 1.25 10.52 6.65
N TYR A 95 0.82 11.71 6.22
CA TYR A 95 1.19 12.97 6.84
C TYR A 95 0.81 13.03 8.32
N ARG A 96 -0.41 12.60 8.66
CA ARG A 96 -0.90 12.55 10.06
C ARG A 96 -0.13 11.53 10.91
N ILE A 97 0.16 10.36 10.38
CA ILE A 97 0.91 9.30 11.06
C ILE A 97 2.34 9.79 11.34
N LEU A 98 3.00 10.45 10.38
CA LEU A 98 4.34 11.00 10.55
C LEU A 98 4.46 12.03 11.69
N GLN A 99 3.37 12.72 12.06
CA GLN A 99 3.36 13.62 13.22
C GLN A 99 3.67 12.88 14.54
N TRP A 100 3.32 11.59 14.62
CA TRP A 100 3.57 10.77 15.81
C TRP A 100 5.02 10.28 15.93
N PHE A 101 5.76 10.26 14.83
CA PHE A 101 7.16 9.84 14.81
C PHE A 101 8.14 10.95 15.26
N ARG A 102 7.64 12.13 15.62
CA ARG A 102 8.44 13.28 16.09
C ARG A 102 9.55 13.70 15.12
N VAL A 103 9.32 13.54 13.84
CA VAL A 103 10.22 14.03 12.79
C VAL A 103 9.99 15.51 12.52
N SER A 104 11.02 16.22 12.06
CA SER A 104 10.93 17.64 11.72
C SER A 104 9.93 17.87 10.56
N THR A 105 9.43 19.09 10.47
CA THR A 105 8.49 19.46 9.39
C THR A 105 9.08 19.22 8.00
N LEU A 106 10.38 19.49 7.83
CA LEU A 106 11.06 19.26 6.55
C LEU A 106 11.09 17.77 6.20
N SER A 107 11.56 16.91 7.12
CA SER A 107 11.61 15.45 6.91
C SER A 107 10.22 14.88 6.61
N ARG A 108 9.21 15.34 7.35
CA ARG A 108 7.81 14.96 7.11
C ARG A 108 7.31 15.36 5.73
N ASN A 109 7.51 16.63 5.35
CA ASN A 109 7.02 17.15 4.07
C ASN A 109 7.70 16.46 2.87
N LEU A 110 9.03 16.27 2.92
CA LEU A 110 9.76 15.54 1.87
C LEU A 110 9.25 14.11 1.72
N SER A 111 9.03 13.42 2.84
CA SER A 111 8.53 12.04 2.80
C SER A 111 7.10 11.94 2.29
N VAL A 112 6.24 12.89 2.60
CA VAL A 112 4.87 12.94 2.07
C VAL A 112 4.86 13.22 0.56
N VAL A 113 5.72 14.12 0.09
CA VAL A 113 5.88 14.37 -1.35
C VAL A 113 6.42 13.12 -2.06
N PHE A 114 7.38 12.42 -1.44
CA PHE A 114 7.86 11.14 -1.96
C PHE A 114 6.72 10.12 -2.06
N PHE A 115 5.90 9.94 -1.01
CA PHE A 115 4.75 9.04 -1.07
C PHE A 115 3.79 9.39 -2.20
N TYR A 116 3.47 10.67 -2.37
CA TYR A 116 2.53 11.14 -3.37
C TYR A 116 3.03 10.99 -4.81
N LEU A 117 4.34 11.19 -5.04
CA LEU A 117 4.94 11.23 -6.38
C LEU A 117 5.82 10.02 -6.71
N SER A 118 5.95 9.01 -5.83
CA SER A 118 6.82 7.87 -6.11
C SER A 118 6.34 7.09 -7.35
N SER A 119 7.28 6.46 -8.04
CA SER A 119 6.94 5.63 -9.20
C SER A 119 6.01 4.47 -8.88
N GLY A 120 6.14 3.88 -7.68
CA GLY A 120 5.20 2.86 -7.19
C GLY A 120 3.77 3.39 -7.00
N THR A 121 3.62 4.67 -6.66
CA THR A 121 2.32 5.35 -6.63
C THR A 121 1.76 5.54 -8.04
N LEU A 122 2.58 6.06 -8.95
CA LEU A 122 2.14 6.32 -10.32
C LEU A 122 1.58 5.06 -10.96
N GLY A 123 2.28 3.91 -10.86
CA GLY A 123 1.80 2.64 -11.41
C GLY A 123 0.44 2.18 -10.87
N THR A 124 0.06 2.65 -9.69
CA THR A 124 -1.23 2.33 -9.08
C THR A 124 -2.31 3.36 -9.44
N VAL A 125 -1.99 4.65 -9.37
CA VAL A 125 -2.98 5.72 -9.59
C VAL A 125 -3.37 5.88 -11.07
N LEU A 126 -2.50 5.47 -11.99
CA LEU A 126 -2.77 5.52 -13.42
C LEU A 126 -3.75 4.43 -13.90
N ASN A 127 -3.86 3.31 -13.18
CA ASN A 127 -4.69 2.16 -13.53
C ASN A 127 -5.95 2.10 -12.67
N ILE A 128 -7.10 1.97 -13.29
CA ILE A 128 -8.40 1.94 -12.60
C ILE A 128 -8.61 0.63 -11.85
N ASP A 129 -8.10 -0.49 -12.37
CA ASP A 129 -8.12 -1.81 -11.73
C ASP A 129 -7.42 -1.83 -10.37
N SER A 130 -6.56 -0.84 -10.12
CA SER A 130 -5.84 -0.69 -8.84
C SER A 130 -6.67 -0.06 -7.72
N LEU A 131 -7.96 0.20 -7.91
CA LEU A 131 -8.83 0.79 -6.90
C LEU A 131 -8.83 -0.04 -5.59
N ASN A 132 -8.80 -1.37 -5.72
CA ASN A 132 -8.69 -2.29 -4.58
C ASN A 132 -7.41 -2.08 -3.76
N GLN A 133 -6.26 -1.81 -4.41
CA GLN A 133 -4.99 -1.52 -3.75
C GLN A 133 -5.07 -0.19 -2.97
N VAL A 134 -5.63 0.85 -3.61
CA VAL A 134 -5.73 2.18 -3.02
C VAL A 134 -6.60 2.16 -1.76
N TYR A 135 -7.74 1.48 -1.81
CA TYR A 135 -8.66 1.41 -0.68
C TYR A 135 -8.24 0.38 0.37
N SER A 136 -7.57 -0.71 -0.02
CA SER A 136 -6.92 -1.59 0.96
C SER A 136 -5.92 -0.82 1.81
N LEU A 137 -5.08 0.01 1.17
CA LEU A 137 -4.14 0.85 1.88
C LEU A 137 -4.84 1.92 2.74
N LEU A 138 -5.93 2.53 2.25
CA LEU A 138 -6.71 3.52 2.99
C LEU A 138 -7.21 2.94 4.33
N TRP A 139 -7.83 1.78 4.27
CA TRP A 139 -8.30 1.08 5.48
C TRP A 139 -7.13 0.68 6.38
N GLY A 140 -6.04 0.21 5.82
CA GLY A 140 -4.84 -0.14 6.58
C GLY A 140 -4.20 1.06 7.30
N LEU A 141 -4.09 2.21 6.64
CA LEU A 141 -3.61 3.44 7.26
C LEU A 141 -4.59 3.99 8.31
N LEU A 142 -5.90 3.83 8.10
CA LEU A 142 -6.91 4.16 9.11
C LEU A 142 -6.80 3.22 10.32
N ALA A 143 -6.49 1.95 10.12
CA ALA A 143 -6.22 1.00 11.20
C ALA A 143 -5.03 1.48 12.06
N LEU A 144 -3.91 1.83 11.43
CA LEU A 144 -2.73 2.36 12.14
C LEU A 144 -3.04 3.71 12.80
N TYR A 145 -3.72 4.62 12.10
CA TYR A 145 -4.07 5.93 12.65
C TYR A 145 -5.01 5.81 13.86
N SER A 146 -6.02 4.95 13.77
CA SER A 146 -6.93 4.66 14.88
C SER A 146 -6.20 4.07 16.07
N TYR A 147 -5.28 3.13 15.81
CA TYR A 147 -4.49 2.49 16.86
C TYR A 147 -3.57 3.48 17.60
N VAL A 148 -3.01 4.46 16.91
CA VAL A 148 -2.10 5.45 17.52
C VAL A 148 -2.81 6.62 18.18
N SER A 149 -4.02 6.98 17.73
CA SER A 149 -4.74 8.19 18.16
C SER A 149 -5.83 7.94 19.19
N LEU A 150 -6.35 6.73 19.25
CA LEU A 150 -7.45 6.36 20.15
C LEU A 150 -6.96 5.57 21.37
N SER A 151 -7.86 5.35 22.33
CA SER A 151 -7.59 4.58 23.55
C SER A 151 -8.78 3.65 23.86
N GLY A 152 -8.54 2.65 24.73
CA GLY A 152 -9.55 1.71 25.21
C GLY A 152 -10.16 0.85 24.10
N TYR A 153 -11.43 0.46 24.26
CA TYR A 153 -12.11 -0.43 23.32
C TYR A 153 -12.28 0.16 21.91
N ARG A 154 -12.44 1.49 21.80
CA ARG A 154 -12.57 2.17 20.50
C ARG A 154 -11.34 1.97 19.62
N LYS A 155 -10.14 1.98 20.22
CA LYS A 155 -8.88 1.68 19.54
C LYS A 155 -8.94 0.27 18.92
N LEU A 156 -9.29 -0.73 19.71
CA LEU A 156 -9.35 -2.13 19.28
C LEU A 156 -10.39 -2.34 18.19
N MET A 157 -11.62 -1.86 18.41
CA MET A 157 -12.71 -2.05 17.47
C MET A 157 -12.41 -1.42 16.10
N LEU A 158 -11.96 -0.15 16.08
CA LEU A 158 -11.68 0.52 14.80
C LEU A 158 -10.46 -0.06 14.10
N TRP A 159 -9.42 -0.43 14.85
CA TRP A 159 -8.28 -1.11 14.27
C TRP A 159 -8.67 -2.43 13.62
N LEU A 160 -9.41 -3.31 14.34
CA LEU A 160 -9.85 -4.60 13.81
C LEU A 160 -10.76 -4.43 12.60
N LEU A 161 -11.75 -3.54 12.70
CA LEU A 161 -12.68 -3.27 11.60
C LEU A 161 -11.92 -2.77 10.36
N CYS A 162 -11.06 -1.76 10.50
CA CYS A 162 -10.31 -1.24 9.38
C CYS A 162 -9.32 -2.26 8.80
N SER A 163 -8.70 -3.12 9.64
CA SER A 163 -7.85 -4.20 9.16
C SER A 163 -8.64 -5.23 8.35
N LEU A 164 -9.85 -5.58 8.81
CA LEU A 164 -10.74 -6.49 8.08
C LEU A 164 -11.19 -5.90 6.74
N LEU A 165 -11.59 -4.62 6.73
CA LEU A 165 -11.95 -3.92 5.49
C LEU A 165 -10.77 -3.84 4.52
N SER A 166 -9.54 -3.67 5.04
CA SER A 166 -8.32 -3.69 4.23
C SER A 166 -8.11 -5.03 3.52
N VAL A 167 -8.27 -6.15 4.23
CA VAL A 167 -8.15 -7.50 3.65
C VAL A 167 -9.27 -7.79 2.66
N PHE A 168 -10.49 -7.34 2.92
CA PHE A 168 -11.62 -7.49 2.01
C PHE A 168 -11.48 -6.69 0.72
N ALA A 169 -10.67 -5.63 0.72
CA ALA A 169 -10.31 -4.94 -0.51
C ALA A 169 -9.16 -5.66 -1.26
N LYS A 170 -8.11 -6.09 -0.52
CA LYS A 170 -6.96 -6.82 -1.08
C LYS A 170 -6.27 -7.64 -0.01
N GLU A 171 -5.83 -8.86 -0.33
CA GLU A 171 -5.15 -9.75 0.64
C GLU A 171 -3.88 -9.13 1.24
N SER A 172 -3.19 -8.24 0.54
CA SER A 172 -2.04 -7.50 1.09
C SER A 172 -2.37 -6.70 2.35
N GLY A 173 -3.66 -6.45 2.62
CA GLY A 173 -4.16 -5.82 3.85
C GLY A 173 -3.94 -6.62 5.14
N TYR A 174 -3.57 -7.92 5.07
CA TYR A 174 -3.33 -8.76 6.26
C TYR A 174 -2.30 -8.17 7.23
N ILE A 175 -1.34 -7.40 6.74
CA ILE A 175 -0.30 -6.79 7.57
C ILE A 175 -0.85 -5.83 8.63
N TRP A 176 -1.99 -5.22 8.37
CA TRP A 176 -2.60 -4.25 9.26
C TRP A 176 -3.24 -4.89 10.51
N PHE A 177 -3.41 -6.22 10.51
CA PHE A 177 -3.75 -6.95 11.73
C PHE A 177 -2.58 -7.04 12.71
N VAL A 178 -1.35 -6.98 12.22
CA VAL A 178 -0.16 -7.29 13.04
C VAL A 178 0.67 -6.05 13.35
N PHE A 179 0.94 -5.21 12.36
CA PHE A 179 1.95 -4.16 12.51
C PHE A 179 1.55 -2.91 13.29
N PRO A 180 0.29 -2.42 13.32
CA PRO A 180 -0.04 -1.23 14.08
C PRO A 180 0.42 -1.28 15.54
N PRO A 181 0.21 -2.34 16.32
CA PRO A 181 0.72 -2.45 17.68
C PRO A 181 2.24 -2.36 17.79
N PHE A 182 2.96 -3.06 16.92
CA PHE A 182 4.43 -3.04 16.92
C PHE A 182 4.99 -1.66 16.56
N ILE A 183 4.40 -0.99 15.56
CA ILE A 183 4.81 0.34 15.15
C ILE A 183 4.62 1.32 16.32
N VAL A 184 3.47 1.28 16.99
CA VAL A 184 3.16 2.18 18.11
C VAL A 184 4.01 1.88 19.35
N TRP A 185 4.30 0.61 19.62
CA TRP A 185 5.27 0.21 20.64
C TRP A 185 6.67 0.72 20.33
N SER A 186 7.10 0.65 19.08
CA SER A 186 8.44 1.06 18.68
C SER A 186 8.71 2.54 18.93
N ILE A 187 7.69 3.38 18.85
CA ILE A 187 7.77 4.83 19.17
C ILE A 187 7.50 5.15 20.66
N GLY A 188 7.42 4.13 21.51
CA GLY A 188 7.30 4.28 22.96
C GLY A 188 5.91 4.71 23.46
N LYS A 189 4.86 4.54 22.67
CA LYS A 189 3.48 4.92 23.02
C LYS A 189 2.67 3.80 23.65
N GLU A 190 3.19 2.57 23.63
CA GLU A 190 2.52 1.40 24.19
C GLU A 190 3.53 0.49 24.89
N ARG A 191 3.06 -0.29 25.88
CA ARG A 191 3.87 -1.30 26.57
C ARG A 191 3.85 -2.59 25.76
N PHE A 192 4.92 -3.35 25.78
CA PHE A 192 5.01 -4.61 25.04
C PHE A 192 3.93 -5.63 25.45
N ASN A 193 3.60 -5.71 26.75
CA ASN A 193 2.54 -6.60 27.24
C ASN A 193 1.16 -6.25 26.66
N ASP A 194 0.88 -4.95 26.43
CA ASP A 194 -0.37 -4.53 25.79
C ASP A 194 -0.37 -4.91 24.32
N VAL A 195 0.78 -4.81 23.63
CA VAL A 195 0.93 -5.31 22.24
C VAL A 195 0.58 -6.79 22.16
N ILE A 196 1.14 -7.62 23.05
CA ILE A 196 0.85 -9.09 23.07
C ILE A 196 -0.63 -9.34 23.30
N ARG A 197 -1.24 -8.65 24.27
CA ARG A 197 -2.68 -8.78 24.56
C ARG A 197 -3.55 -8.42 23.34
N HIS A 198 -3.23 -7.32 22.67
CA HIS A 198 -3.93 -6.88 21.48
C HIS A 198 -3.75 -7.85 20.32
N LEU A 199 -2.54 -8.41 20.13
CA LEU A 199 -2.29 -9.43 19.11
C LEU A 199 -3.06 -10.73 19.36
N LEU A 200 -3.24 -11.14 20.60
CA LEU A 200 -4.10 -12.32 20.91
C LEU A 200 -5.54 -12.09 20.48
N CYS A 201 -6.10 -10.89 20.73
CA CYS A 201 -7.42 -10.53 20.22
C CYS A 201 -7.50 -10.58 18.70
N VAL A 202 -6.48 -10.08 18.03
CA VAL A 202 -6.40 -10.08 16.56
C VAL A 202 -6.24 -11.47 15.98
N CYS A 203 -5.44 -12.32 16.60
CA CYS A 203 -5.29 -13.71 16.16
C CYS A 203 -6.65 -14.41 16.06
N LEU A 204 -7.53 -14.18 17.00
CA LEU A 204 -8.88 -14.76 16.97
C LEU A 204 -9.69 -14.28 15.74
N VAL A 205 -9.69 -12.97 15.47
CA VAL A 205 -10.39 -12.39 14.31
C VAL A 205 -9.76 -12.85 12.99
N PHE A 206 -8.44 -12.89 12.94
CA PHE A 206 -7.71 -13.33 11.74
C PHE A 206 -7.89 -14.82 11.46
N VAL A 207 -7.85 -15.66 12.50
CA VAL A 207 -8.17 -17.09 12.39
C VAL A 207 -9.60 -17.29 11.93
N PHE A 208 -10.55 -16.55 12.52
CA PHE A 208 -11.95 -16.60 12.06
C PHE A 208 -12.08 -16.23 10.58
N TYR A 209 -11.42 -15.15 10.14
CA TYR A 209 -11.37 -14.76 8.71
C TYR A 209 -10.80 -15.89 7.83
N LEU A 210 -9.67 -16.49 8.22
CA LEU A 210 -9.06 -17.57 7.46
C LEU A 210 -9.97 -18.80 7.40
N VAL A 211 -10.51 -19.23 8.54
CA VAL A 211 -11.42 -20.40 8.60
C VAL A 211 -12.67 -20.13 7.75
N SER A 212 -13.28 -18.94 7.87
CA SER A 212 -14.45 -18.60 7.04
C SER A 212 -14.12 -18.63 5.55
N ARG A 213 -12.96 -18.12 5.16
CA ARG A 213 -12.48 -18.17 3.77
C ARG A 213 -12.33 -19.60 3.27
N PHE A 214 -11.71 -20.49 4.05
CA PHE A 214 -11.52 -21.88 3.68
C PHE A 214 -12.84 -22.69 3.65
N MET A 215 -13.74 -22.43 4.62
CA MET A 215 -15.00 -23.16 4.70
C MET A 215 -16.04 -22.74 3.66
N LEU A 216 -15.96 -21.49 3.19
CA LEU A 216 -16.89 -20.93 2.19
C LEU A 216 -16.38 -21.01 0.77
N SER A 217 -15.12 -21.39 0.57
CA SER A 217 -14.52 -21.54 -0.76
C SER A 217 -14.77 -22.96 -1.29
N ASP A 218 -15.42 -23.09 -2.42
CA ASP A 218 -15.74 -24.40 -3.06
C ASP A 218 -14.50 -25.07 -3.69
N SER A 219 -13.41 -24.33 -3.90
CA SER A 219 -12.22 -24.86 -4.57
C SER A 219 -10.94 -24.13 -4.15
N PHE A 220 -10.25 -24.72 -3.18
CA PHE A 220 -8.87 -24.30 -2.88
C PHE A 220 -7.93 -25.19 -3.71
N HIS A 221 -7.53 -24.71 -4.88
CA HIS A 221 -6.55 -25.41 -5.73
C HIS A 221 -5.17 -24.79 -5.54
N LEU A 222 -4.32 -25.47 -4.75
CA LEU A 222 -2.88 -25.18 -4.69
C LEU A 222 -2.12 -25.70 -5.93
N GLU A 223 -2.79 -26.50 -6.75
CA GLU A 223 -2.16 -27.20 -7.86
C GLU A 223 -1.95 -26.29 -9.07
N ASN A 224 -0.69 -26.20 -9.51
CA ASN A 224 -0.25 -25.57 -10.77
C ASN A 224 -0.59 -24.09 -10.96
N ASN A 225 -0.51 -23.31 -9.91
CA ASN A 225 -0.72 -21.88 -10.04
C ASN A 225 0.55 -21.21 -10.60
N VAL A 226 0.61 -21.05 -11.93
CA VAL A 226 1.68 -20.27 -12.62
C VAL A 226 1.80 -18.86 -12.04
N TYR A 227 0.73 -18.38 -11.40
CA TYR A 227 0.68 -17.07 -10.76
C TYR A 227 1.48 -16.99 -9.44
N MET A 228 1.51 -18.08 -8.65
CA MET A 228 2.24 -18.14 -7.38
C MET A 228 3.35 -19.19 -7.44
N GLU A 229 4.58 -18.80 -7.15
CA GLU A 229 5.73 -19.69 -7.14
C GLU A 229 6.70 -19.29 -6.02
N LEU A 230 7.02 -20.22 -5.16
CA LEU A 230 7.99 -20.04 -4.06
C LEU A 230 9.37 -20.57 -4.49
N THR A 231 10.08 -19.80 -5.32
CA THR A 231 11.48 -20.10 -5.69
C THR A 231 12.39 -18.93 -5.29
N ALA A 232 13.62 -19.23 -4.91
CA ALA A 232 14.61 -18.22 -4.54
C ALA A 232 14.83 -17.19 -5.68
N THR A 233 14.85 -17.68 -6.93
CA THR A 233 15.03 -16.86 -8.10
C THR A 233 13.88 -15.86 -8.27
N ARG A 234 12.62 -16.31 -8.12
CA ARG A 234 11.43 -15.44 -8.21
C ARG A 234 11.43 -14.42 -7.07
N LEU A 235 11.70 -14.85 -5.84
CA LEU A 235 11.74 -13.96 -4.68
C LEU A 235 12.79 -12.85 -4.84
N LEU A 236 14.02 -13.20 -5.26
CA LEU A 236 15.09 -12.22 -5.48
C LEU A 236 14.77 -11.27 -6.65
N ARG A 237 14.28 -11.81 -7.77
CA ARG A 237 13.84 -11.01 -8.92
C ARG A 237 12.76 -10.01 -8.52
N ASN A 238 11.70 -10.49 -7.86
CA ASN A 238 10.58 -9.65 -7.49
C ASN A 238 10.96 -8.62 -6.41
N LEU A 239 11.83 -8.98 -5.46
CA LEU A 239 12.37 -8.02 -4.49
C LEU A 239 13.17 -6.91 -5.19
N THR A 240 13.99 -7.25 -6.16
CA THR A 240 14.76 -6.27 -6.95
C THR A 240 13.82 -5.33 -7.72
N LEU A 241 12.79 -5.89 -8.39
CA LEU A 241 11.78 -5.11 -9.09
C LEU A 241 10.98 -4.22 -8.13
N LEU A 242 10.55 -4.76 -6.99
CA LEU A 242 9.80 -4.04 -5.98
C LEU A 242 10.57 -2.82 -5.45
N LEU A 243 11.84 -3.01 -5.09
CA LEU A 243 12.71 -1.93 -4.66
C LEU A 243 12.96 -0.93 -5.79
N GLY A 244 13.23 -1.43 -7.01
CA GLY A 244 13.47 -0.61 -8.17
C GLY A 244 12.28 0.28 -8.50
N MET A 245 11.11 -0.30 -8.63
CA MET A 245 9.92 0.43 -9.01
C MET A 245 9.34 1.32 -7.90
N THR A 246 9.75 1.12 -6.65
CA THR A 246 9.42 2.06 -5.58
C THR A 246 10.14 3.41 -5.75
N PHE A 247 11.36 3.39 -6.29
CA PHE A 247 12.20 4.58 -6.41
C PHE A 247 12.35 5.11 -7.85
N TYR A 248 12.23 4.25 -8.86
CA TYR A 248 12.50 4.58 -10.25
C TYR A 248 11.35 4.17 -11.17
N PRO A 249 10.97 5.02 -12.16
CA PRO A 249 9.86 4.76 -13.09
C PRO A 249 10.27 3.78 -14.22
N ILE A 250 10.70 2.58 -13.88
CA ILE A 250 11.30 1.62 -14.79
C ILE A 250 10.31 1.09 -15.81
N ASP A 251 9.08 0.79 -15.39
CA ASP A 251 8.07 0.28 -16.30
C ASP A 251 7.73 1.29 -17.40
N TYR A 252 7.72 2.57 -17.05
CA TYR A 252 7.49 3.62 -18.05
C TYR A 252 8.67 3.74 -19.03
N ALA A 253 9.89 3.62 -18.53
CA ALA A 253 11.07 3.58 -19.41
C ALA A 253 11.04 2.34 -20.32
N SER A 254 10.59 1.19 -19.83
CA SER A 254 10.50 -0.03 -20.64
C SER A 254 9.35 -0.01 -21.65
N LEU A 255 8.27 0.74 -21.39
CA LEU A 255 7.20 1.00 -22.36
C LEU A 255 7.69 1.88 -23.52
N ILE A 256 8.53 2.87 -23.22
CA ILE A 256 9.10 3.76 -24.23
C ILE A 256 10.18 3.01 -25.05
N HIS A 257 10.96 2.14 -24.41
CA HIS A 257 12.05 1.38 -25.05
C HIS A 257 12.04 -0.10 -24.64
N PRO A 258 11.09 -0.93 -25.17
CA PRO A 258 11.00 -2.35 -24.82
C PRO A 258 12.30 -3.13 -25.04
N GLN A 259 13.09 -2.73 -26.04
CA GLN A 259 14.37 -3.35 -26.39
C GLN A 259 15.43 -3.17 -25.27
N HIS A 260 15.30 -2.15 -24.42
CA HIS A 260 16.25 -1.84 -23.34
C HIS A 260 15.77 -2.32 -21.96
N ARG A 261 14.71 -3.11 -21.91
CA ARG A 261 14.19 -3.65 -20.63
C ARG A 261 15.26 -4.39 -19.83
N HIS A 262 16.10 -5.17 -20.48
CA HIS A 262 17.22 -5.87 -19.83
C HIS A 262 18.28 -4.89 -19.29
N LEU A 263 18.59 -3.84 -20.03
CA LEU A 263 19.53 -2.81 -19.60
C LEU A 263 18.97 -2.04 -18.38
N ALA A 264 17.69 -1.67 -18.41
CA ALA A 264 17.01 -1.04 -17.28
C ALA A 264 17.08 -1.91 -16.02
N VAL A 265 16.81 -3.22 -16.13
CA VAL A 265 16.94 -4.16 -15.00
C VAL A 265 18.37 -4.23 -14.48
N VAL A 266 19.39 -4.29 -15.35
CA VAL A 266 20.82 -4.32 -14.98
C VAL A 266 21.25 -3.02 -14.28
N VAL A 267 20.88 -1.86 -14.84
CA VAL A 267 21.17 -0.55 -14.24
C VAL A 267 20.54 -0.44 -12.86
N ILE A 268 19.32 -0.90 -12.70
CA ILE A 268 18.59 -0.84 -11.44
C ILE A 268 19.18 -1.80 -10.41
N THR A 269 19.50 -3.03 -10.79
CA THR A 269 20.20 -3.97 -9.90
C THR A 269 21.57 -3.44 -9.48
N GLY A 270 22.21 -2.64 -10.31
CA GLY A 270 23.45 -1.96 -9.98
C GLY A 270 23.29 -0.70 -9.10
N LEU A 271 22.20 0.06 -9.27
CA LEU A 271 21.96 1.31 -8.53
C LEU A 271 21.21 1.11 -7.18
N LEU A 272 20.46 0.03 -7.05
CA LEU A 272 19.65 -0.22 -5.84
C LEU A 272 20.43 -0.74 -4.63
N PRO A 273 21.37 -1.69 -4.77
CA PRO A 273 22.11 -2.22 -3.63
C PRO A 273 22.81 -1.12 -2.81
N PRO A 274 23.48 -0.11 -3.40
CA PRO A 274 24.17 0.91 -2.61
C PRO A 274 23.23 1.73 -1.69
N PRO A 275 22.11 2.32 -2.13
CA PRO A 275 21.19 2.99 -1.23
C PRO A 275 20.56 2.08 -0.20
N PHE A 276 20.21 0.84 -0.57
CA PHE A 276 19.62 -0.13 0.34
C PHE A 276 20.63 -0.65 1.36
N LEU A 277 21.86 -0.94 0.95
CA LEU A 277 22.96 -1.27 1.85
C LEU A 277 23.34 -0.09 2.75
N TRP A 278 23.31 1.15 2.22
CA TRP A 278 23.45 2.36 3.02
C TRP A 278 22.34 2.47 4.07
N LEU A 279 21.11 2.22 3.70
CA LEU A 279 19.97 2.12 4.59
C LEU A 279 20.18 1.03 5.67
N LEU A 280 20.62 -0.16 5.28
CA LEU A 280 20.94 -1.25 6.20
C LEU A 280 22.13 -0.92 7.11
N LEU A 281 23.21 -0.36 6.60
CA LEU A 281 24.38 0.03 7.38
C LEU A 281 24.08 1.22 8.31
N CYS A 282 23.29 2.18 7.87
CA CYS A 282 22.69 3.16 8.76
C CYS A 282 21.81 2.50 9.80
N SER A 283 21.20 1.37 9.48
CA SER A 283 20.31 0.60 10.36
C SER A 283 21.03 -0.13 11.46
N TYR A 284 22.28 -0.50 11.33
CA TYR A 284 23.04 -1.21 12.38
C TYR A 284 23.15 -0.44 13.71
N ARG A 285 22.87 0.86 13.72
CA ARG A 285 22.70 1.68 14.93
C ARG A 285 21.24 2.07 15.19
N LEU A 286 20.29 1.26 14.71
CA LEU A 286 18.91 1.69 14.60
C LEU A 286 18.11 1.63 15.87
N GLN A 287 17.34 2.68 16.00
CA GLN A 287 16.19 2.76 16.87
C GLN A 287 15.13 1.72 16.47
N LYS A 288 14.44 1.16 17.47
CA LYS A 288 13.35 0.19 17.31
C LYS A 288 12.37 0.50 16.14
N PRO A 289 11.94 1.78 15.92
CA PRO A 289 11.00 2.09 14.85
C PRO A 289 11.46 1.65 13.46
N LEU A 290 12.73 1.83 13.16
CA LEU A 290 13.25 1.51 11.83
C LEU A 290 13.32 0.01 11.58
N ILE A 291 13.69 -0.77 12.61
CA ILE A 291 13.70 -2.25 12.55
C ILE A 291 12.26 -2.75 12.31
N ILE A 292 11.29 -2.25 13.06
CA ILE A 292 9.89 -2.66 12.91
C ILE A 292 9.35 -2.29 11.51
N LEU A 293 9.68 -1.09 11.01
CA LEU A 293 9.26 -0.68 9.67
C LEU A 293 9.91 -1.55 8.58
N LEU A 294 11.19 -1.93 8.75
CA LEU A 294 11.88 -2.83 7.83
C LEU A 294 11.26 -4.23 7.83
N LEU A 295 10.94 -4.77 9.01
CA LEU A 295 10.21 -6.04 9.13
C LEU A 295 8.82 -5.93 8.50
N SER A 296 8.11 -4.83 8.73
CA SER A 296 6.80 -4.56 8.12
C SER A 296 6.88 -4.51 6.59
N PHE A 297 7.94 -3.91 6.05
CA PHE A 297 8.21 -3.90 4.62
C PHE A 297 8.38 -5.33 4.07
N PHE A 298 9.28 -6.13 4.64
CA PHE A 298 9.55 -7.48 4.12
C PHE A 298 8.34 -8.41 4.27
N ILE A 299 7.66 -8.39 5.41
CA ILE A 299 6.47 -9.23 5.63
C ILE A 299 5.33 -8.75 4.73
N GLY A 300 5.12 -7.44 4.61
CA GLY A 300 4.09 -6.88 3.72
C GLY A 300 4.36 -7.15 2.24
N ALA A 301 5.63 -7.22 1.85
CA ALA A 301 6.02 -7.58 0.49
C ALA A 301 5.90 -9.08 0.20
N PHE A 302 5.97 -9.95 1.21
CA PHE A 302 6.20 -11.39 1.05
C PHE A 302 5.20 -12.06 0.08
N VAL A 303 3.91 -11.79 0.22
CA VAL A 303 2.89 -12.34 -0.71
C VAL A 303 3.17 -11.88 -2.14
N ASN A 304 3.47 -10.60 -2.33
CA ASN A 304 3.75 -10.03 -3.64
C ASN A 304 5.06 -10.54 -4.26
N LEU A 305 6.01 -10.98 -3.42
CA LEU A 305 7.26 -11.57 -3.91
C LEU A 305 7.06 -12.96 -4.52
N MET A 306 6.02 -13.69 -4.11
CA MET A 306 5.70 -15.01 -4.64
C MET A 306 4.84 -14.97 -5.91
N THR A 307 4.17 -13.85 -6.18
CA THR A 307 3.22 -13.71 -7.30
C THR A 307 3.91 -13.20 -8.56
N VAL A 308 3.17 -13.18 -9.68
CA VAL A 308 3.58 -12.41 -10.87
C VAL A 308 3.69 -10.95 -10.47
N PHE A 309 4.84 -10.34 -10.72
CA PHE A 309 5.12 -8.99 -10.28
C PHE A 309 4.31 -7.97 -11.09
N SER A 310 3.68 -7.04 -10.38
CA SER A 310 3.06 -5.84 -10.93
C SER A 310 3.54 -4.62 -10.16
N VAL A 311 3.67 -3.47 -10.82
CA VAL A 311 4.10 -2.21 -10.20
C VAL A 311 3.15 -1.76 -9.08
N MET A 312 1.86 -2.09 -9.19
CA MET A 312 0.87 -1.77 -8.14
C MET A 312 1.17 -2.46 -6.79
N HIS A 313 1.99 -3.53 -6.78
CA HIS A 313 2.42 -4.18 -5.53
C HIS A 313 3.30 -3.27 -4.66
N CYS A 314 3.98 -2.29 -5.26
CA CYS A 314 4.78 -1.31 -4.53
C CYS A 314 3.91 -0.45 -3.60
N TYR A 315 2.66 -0.21 -3.98
CA TYR A 315 1.77 0.69 -3.24
C TYR A 315 1.48 0.21 -1.81
N ALA A 316 1.29 -1.09 -1.62
CA ALA A 316 0.98 -1.67 -0.30
C ALA A 316 2.10 -1.46 0.73
N ILE A 317 3.37 -1.44 0.28
CA ILE A 317 4.55 -1.30 1.15
C ILE A 317 5.10 0.13 1.22
N LEU A 318 4.66 1.00 0.33
CA LEU A 318 5.15 2.37 0.20
C LEU A 318 5.06 3.20 1.50
N PRO A 319 4.03 3.06 2.35
CA PRO A 319 4.00 3.76 3.63
C PRO A 319 5.19 3.43 4.55
N PHE A 320 5.61 2.16 4.59
CA PHE A 320 6.75 1.75 5.42
C PHE A 320 8.05 2.38 4.92
N VAL A 321 8.26 2.38 3.59
CA VAL A 321 9.39 3.07 2.96
C VAL A 321 9.36 4.56 3.27
N THR A 322 8.20 5.19 3.15
CA THR A 322 8.01 6.62 3.45
C THR A 322 8.35 6.97 4.90
N LEU A 323 7.87 6.17 5.85
CA LEU A 323 8.17 6.33 7.27
C LEU A 323 9.66 6.13 7.56
N MET A 324 10.31 5.15 6.91
CA MET A 324 11.76 4.94 7.00
C MET A 324 12.55 6.15 6.46
N ILE A 325 12.17 6.67 5.29
CA ILE A 325 12.79 7.88 4.72
C ILE A 325 12.70 9.06 5.69
N ALA A 326 11.54 9.29 6.30
CA ALA A 326 11.36 10.37 7.25
C ALA A 326 12.31 10.27 8.45
N LEU A 327 12.44 9.06 9.03
CA LEU A 327 13.35 8.80 10.14
C LEU A 327 14.82 8.95 9.76
N LEU A 328 15.19 8.56 8.55
CA LEU A 328 16.56 8.70 8.04
C LEU A 328 16.92 10.15 7.75
N CYS A 329 16.02 10.91 7.11
CA CYS A 329 16.21 12.34 6.88
C CYS A 329 16.41 13.11 8.21
N GLU A 330 15.61 12.77 9.23
CA GLU A 330 15.74 13.37 10.56
C GLU A 330 17.10 13.07 11.19
N ARG A 331 17.60 11.85 11.02
CA ARG A 331 18.89 11.44 11.55
C ARG A 331 20.07 12.12 10.86
N ILE A 332 20.02 12.27 9.53
CA ILE A 332 21.06 12.98 8.77
C ILE A 332 21.15 14.42 9.23
N LYS A 333 20.02 15.07 9.46
CA LYS A 333 19.94 16.42 9.99
C LYS A 333 20.62 16.54 11.37
N ASN A 334 20.31 15.61 12.28
CA ASN A 334 20.83 15.64 13.65
C ASN A 334 22.32 15.26 13.77
N LYS A 335 22.92 14.65 12.73
CA LYS A 335 24.37 14.38 12.69
C LYS A 335 25.20 15.55 12.15
N LYS A 336 24.56 16.55 11.52
CA LYS A 336 25.25 17.73 10.98
C LYS A 336 25.30 18.89 11.98
N VAL A 337 24.73 18.71 13.19
CA VAL A 337 24.82 19.59 14.34
C VAL A 337 25.74 18.96 15.39
#